data_0f3654a05b9153b5526f912be5abb62b
#
_entry.id   0f3654a05b9153b5526f912be5abb62b
#
_cell.length_a   1.000
_cell.length_b   1.000
_cell.length_c   1.000
_cell.angle_alpha   90.00
_cell.angle_beta   90.00
_cell.angle_gamma   90.00
#
_symmetry.space_group_name_H-M   'P 1'
#
loop_
_entity.id
_entity.type
_entity.pdbx_description
1 polymer ?
#
loop_
_entity_poly.entity_id
_entity_poly.type
_entity_poly.pdbx_seq_one_letter_code
_entity_poly.pdbx_strand_id
1 'polypeptide(L)'
;MVRAYVLIEMMAGHSRNLVNSLAGKQGVRDVVRVTGPYDVIAVLEAADVNAISEIVNNEIHSLGGVVRTNTCVTMGPPSTGGG
;
A
#
# COMPACT_ATOMS: atom_id res chain seq x y z
N MET A 1 15.66 4.89 3.16
CA MET A 1 14.22 4.51 3.32
C MET A 1 13.91 3.31 2.44
N VAL A 2 13.09 2.44 2.96
CA VAL A 2 12.61 1.28 2.22
C VAL A 2 11.24 1.64 1.63
N ARG A 3 11.02 1.29 0.37
CA ARG A 3 9.73 1.51 -0.31
C ARG A 3 9.05 0.18 -0.56
N ALA A 4 7.74 0.15 -0.42
CA ALA A 4 6.95 -1.02 -0.71
C ALA A 4 5.70 -0.63 -1.48
N TYR A 5 5.26 -1.54 -2.34
CA TYR A 5 3.99 -1.44 -3.05
C TYR A 5 3.07 -2.50 -2.47
N VAL A 6 1.95 -2.06 -1.91
CA VAL A 6 0.98 -2.97 -1.30
C VAL A 6 -0.21 -3.06 -2.21
N LEU A 7 -0.44 -4.25 -2.74
CA LEU A 7 -1.58 -4.51 -3.60
C LEU A 7 -2.70 -5.05 -2.73
N ILE A 8 -3.85 -4.39 -2.78
CA ILE A 8 -4.93 -4.64 -1.82
C ILE A 8 -6.19 -5.07 -2.56
N GLU A 9 -6.70 -6.23 -2.19
CA GLU A 9 -8.00 -6.69 -2.66
C GLU A 9 -9.05 -6.30 -1.63
N MET A 10 -10.13 -5.68 -2.09
CA MET A 10 -11.18 -5.13 -1.24
C MET A 10 -12.50 -5.81 -1.50
N MET A 11 -13.36 -5.84 -0.50
CA MET A 11 -14.77 -6.13 -0.71
C MET A 11 -15.41 -5.01 -1.53
N ALA A 12 -16.43 -5.37 -2.30
CA ALA A 12 -17.13 -4.41 -3.15
C ALA A 12 -17.63 -3.21 -2.34
N GLY A 13 -17.38 -2.01 -2.86
CA GLY A 13 -17.84 -0.78 -2.24
C GLY A 13 -16.93 -0.20 -1.17
N HIS A 14 -15.82 -0.85 -0.84
CA HIS A 14 -14.95 -0.43 0.27
C HIS A 14 -13.68 0.30 -0.16
N SER A 15 -13.33 0.28 -1.45
CA SER A 15 -12.03 0.81 -1.87
C SER A 15 -11.92 2.33 -1.70
N ARG A 16 -13.00 3.06 -1.87
CA ARG A 16 -12.97 4.52 -1.67
C ARG A 16 -12.68 4.87 -0.21
N ASN A 17 -13.29 4.16 0.73
CA ASN A 17 -13.06 4.39 2.15
C ASN A 17 -11.62 4.10 2.52
N LEU A 18 -11.04 3.04 1.95
CA LEU A 18 -9.64 2.70 2.19
C LEU A 18 -8.72 3.82 1.71
N VAL A 19 -8.93 4.30 0.48
CA VAL A 19 -8.11 5.37 -0.07
C VAL A 19 -8.19 6.61 0.82
N ASN A 20 -9.40 7.00 1.21
CA ASN A 20 -9.59 8.17 2.06
C ASN A 20 -8.93 8.01 3.43
N SER A 21 -8.97 6.79 3.99
CA SER A 21 -8.40 6.53 5.30
C SER A 21 -6.87 6.51 5.28
N LEU A 22 -6.28 6.05 4.18
CA LEU A 22 -4.82 5.95 4.08
C LEU A 22 -4.16 7.23 3.61
N ALA A 23 -4.85 8.04 2.82
CA ALA A 23 -4.26 9.25 2.27
C ALA A 23 -3.80 10.17 3.41
N GLY A 24 -2.55 10.60 3.33
CA GLY A 24 -1.98 11.49 4.33
C GLY A 24 -1.46 10.82 5.60
N LYS A 25 -1.61 9.51 5.74
CA LYS A 25 -1.05 8.80 6.88
C LYS A 25 0.47 8.76 6.79
N GLN A 26 1.13 8.76 7.96
CA GLN A 26 2.57 8.71 8.01
C GLN A 26 3.07 7.40 7.36
N GLY A 27 4.05 7.52 6.48
CA GLY A 27 4.59 6.37 5.76
C GLY A 27 3.85 6.04 4.47
N VAL A 28 2.69 6.64 4.23
CA VAL A 28 1.94 6.43 3.00
C VAL A 28 2.31 7.54 2.01
N ARG A 29 3.02 7.16 0.95
CA ARG A 29 3.46 8.11 -0.08
C ARG A 29 2.37 8.36 -1.11
N ASP A 30 1.65 7.30 -1.47
CA ASP A 30 0.61 7.37 -2.47
C ASP A 30 -0.38 6.25 -2.25
N VAL A 31 -1.60 6.45 -2.67
CA VAL A 31 -2.62 5.42 -2.63
C VAL A 31 -3.61 5.70 -3.77
N VAL A 32 -3.81 4.70 -4.62
CA VAL A 32 -4.65 4.85 -5.82
C VAL A 32 -5.58 3.66 -5.96
N ARG A 33 -6.75 3.92 -6.49
CA ARG A 33 -7.68 2.87 -6.92
C ARG A 33 -7.27 2.39 -8.30
N VAL A 34 -7.36 1.09 -8.51
CA VAL A 34 -6.99 0.48 -9.79
C VAL A 34 -8.06 -0.52 -10.20
N THR A 35 -7.99 -0.95 -11.47
CA THR A 35 -8.79 -2.07 -11.96
C THR A 35 -7.88 -3.27 -12.16
N GLY A 36 -8.45 -4.47 -12.08
CA GLY A 36 -7.70 -5.70 -12.24
C GLY A 36 -7.92 -6.63 -11.07
N PRO A 37 -6.96 -7.53 -10.80
CA PRO A 37 -7.10 -8.49 -9.69
C PRO A 37 -7.03 -7.84 -8.32
N TYR A 38 -6.54 -6.61 -8.24
CA TYR A 38 -6.52 -5.82 -7.00
C TYR A 38 -7.30 -4.57 -7.21
N ASP A 39 -7.72 -3.95 -6.11
CA ASP A 39 -8.60 -2.79 -6.14
C ASP A 39 -7.87 -1.49 -5.78
N VAL A 40 -6.82 -1.59 -4.99
CA VAL A 40 -6.06 -0.43 -4.51
C VAL A 40 -4.58 -0.79 -4.47
N ILE A 41 -3.74 0.16 -4.83
CA ILE A 41 -2.29 0.06 -4.63
C ILE A 41 -1.87 1.21 -3.72
N ALA A 42 -1.19 0.86 -2.63
CA ALA A 42 -0.61 1.83 -1.73
C ALA A 42 0.92 1.78 -1.84
N VAL A 43 1.54 2.95 -1.90
CA VAL A 43 3.00 3.06 -1.91
C VAL A 43 3.43 3.54 -0.53
N LEU A 44 4.22 2.72 0.15
CA LEU A 44 4.69 2.98 1.50
C LEU A 44 6.18 3.24 1.52
N GLU A 45 6.62 4.08 2.44
CA GLU A 45 8.03 4.29 2.72
C GLU A 45 8.26 4.31 4.23
N ALA A 46 9.29 3.61 4.68
CA ALA A 46 9.62 3.54 6.10
C ALA A 46 11.11 3.24 6.25
N ALA A 47 11.58 3.25 7.49
CA ALA A 47 13.01 3.08 7.78
C ALA A 47 13.49 1.67 7.42
N ASP A 48 12.66 0.66 7.60
CA ASP A 48 13.03 -0.74 7.36
C ASP A 48 11.78 -1.57 7.04
N VAL A 49 12.01 -2.85 6.73
CA VAL A 49 10.93 -3.76 6.35
C VAL A 49 9.96 -4.00 7.51
N ASN A 50 10.45 -4.03 8.74
CA ASN A 50 9.57 -4.21 9.89
C ASN A 50 8.60 -3.04 10.03
N ALA A 51 9.06 -1.82 9.79
CA ALA A 51 8.20 -0.64 9.84
C ALA A 51 7.14 -0.68 8.72
N ILE A 52 7.51 -1.18 7.54
CA ILE A 52 6.54 -1.41 6.47
C ILE A 52 5.46 -2.39 6.93
N SER A 53 5.86 -3.51 7.53
CA SER A 53 4.92 -4.51 8.03
C SER A 53 3.97 -3.94 9.09
N GLU A 54 4.48 -3.08 9.95
CA GLU A 54 3.66 -2.43 10.97
C GLU A 54 2.60 -1.52 10.34
N ILE A 55 2.97 -0.78 9.31
CA ILE A 55 2.00 0.07 8.61
C ILE A 55 0.90 -0.80 7.99
N VAL A 56 1.28 -1.91 7.33
CA VAL A 56 0.30 -2.81 6.71
C VAL A 56 -0.65 -3.37 7.77
N ASN A 57 -0.11 -3.83 8.89
CA ASN A 57 -0.94 -4.46 9.92
C ASN A 57 -1.80 -3.43 10.66
N ASN A 58 -1.25 -2.28 11.00
CA ASN A 58 -1.94 -1.33 11.86
C ASN A 58 -2.84 -0.37 11.10
N GLU A 59 -2.47 -0.01 9.87
CA GLU A 59 -3.19 1.01 9.11
C GLU A 59 -4.04 0.43 7.99
N ILE A 60 -3.66 -0.71 7.43
CA ILE A 60 -4.39 -1.32 6.31
C ILE A 60 -5.29 -2.43 6.79
N HIS A 61 -4.75 -3.43 7.47
CA HIS A 61 -5.55 -4.58 7.91
C HIS A 61 -6.59 -4.22 8.97
N SER A 62 -6.40 -3.11 9.67
CA SER A 62 -7.37 -2.64 10.65
C SER A 62 -8.60 -2.03 10.01
N LEU A 63 -8.55 -1.68 8.72
CA LEU A 63 -9.68 -1.07 8.02
C LEU A 63 -10.63 -2.14 7.52
N GLY A 64 -11.93 -1.82 7.53
CA GLY A 64 -12.94 -2.75 7.06
C GLY A 64 -12.87 -2.97 5.56
N GLY A 65 -13.22 -4.17 5.13
CA GLY A 65 -13.36 -4.49 3.72
C GLY A 65 -12.10 -5.01 3.05
N VAL A 66 -10.98 -5.11 3.76
CA VAL A 66 -9.74 -5.68 3.18
C VAL A 66 -9.88 -7.21 3.15
N VAL A 67 -9.77 -7.77 1.94
CA VAL A 67 -9.83 -9.22 1.75
C VAL A 67 -8.43 -9.81 1.84
N ARG A 68 -7.46 -9.17 1.16
CA ARG A 68 -6.10 -9.69 1.07
C ARG A 68 -5.15 -8.57 0.67
N THR A 69 -3.92 -8.66 1.14
CA THR A 69 -2.85 -7.76 0.71
C THR A 69 -1.65 -8.57 0.25
N ASN A 70 -0.93 -8.02 -0.73
CA ASN A 70 0.39 -8.51 -1.13
C ASN A 70 1.35 -7.34 -1.06
N THR A 71 2.38 -7.47 -0.24
CA THR A 71 3.37 -6.41 -0.06
C THR A 71 4.61 -6.75 -0.84
N CYS A 72 4.98 -5.86 -1.77
CA CYS A 72 6.18 -6.01 -2.60
C CYS A 72 7.18 -4.95 -2.17
N VAL A 73 8.24 -5.39 -1.50
CA VAL A 73 9.30 -4.48 -1.04
C VAL A 73 10.30 -4.29 -2.17
N THR A 74 10.67 -3.05 -2.46
CA THR A 74 11.63 -2.78 -3.53
C THR A 74 13.01 -3.28 -3.16
N MET A 75 13.76 -3.71 -4.18
CA MET A 75 15.13 -4.18 -4.03
C MET A 75 16.04 -3.15 -4.68
N GLY A 76 16.82 -2.44 -3.85
CA GLY A 76 17.72 -1.43 -4.34
C GLY A 76 17.03 -0.17 -4.84
N PRO A 77 17.79 0.79 -5.34
CA PRO A 77 17.22 2.04 -5.84
C PRO A 77 16.45 1.84 -7.13
N PRO A 78 15.46 2.69 -7.42
CA PRO A 78 14.75 2.60 -8.69
C PRO A 78 15.70 2.90 -9.85
N SER A 79 15.44 2.24 -10.97
CA SER A 79 16.16 2.52 -12.20
C SER A 79 15.76 3.90 -12.71
N THR A 80 16.76 4.67 -13.18
CA THR A 80 16.51 5.96 -13.79
C THR A 80 16.86 5.86 -15.28
N GLY A 81 16.34 6.75 -16.06
CA GLY A 81 16.72 6.86 -17.45
C GLY A 81 16.06 5.85 -18.36
N GLY A 82 14.82 5.80 -18.39
CA GLY A 82 14.05 5.21 -19.46
C GLY A 82 14.42 3.79 -19.90
N GLY A 83 15.16 3.15 -19.07
CA GLY A 83 15.47 1.75 -19.38
C GLY A 83 14.22 0.94 -19.27
#